data_a6a6f0fe6eba855c15853e0567b5902e
#
_entry.id   a6a6f0fe6eba855c15853e0567b5902e
#
_cell.length_a   1.000
_cell.length_b   1.000
_cell.length_c   1.000
_cell.angle_alpha   90.00
_cell.angle_beta   90.00
_cell.angle_gamma   90.00
#
_symmetry.space_group_name_H-M   'P 1'
#
loop_
_entity.id
_entity.type
_entity.pdbx_description
1 polymer ?
#
loop_
_entity_poly.entity_id
_entity_poly.type
_entity_poly.pdbx_seq_one_letter_code
_entity_poly.pdbx_strand_id
1 'polypeptide(L)'
;MKSGAGAIAEEQLAHRRPYRSPVRQAQARRTRARILEAATQAFCTHGNAGTTVAAVAAAAGVSVAAVELGFPTKPDLLKAAIDVAIAGDDAQVPVLDRPWAATAQAAPDATAFLEAVTAVLVPAAVRSAALVLAVFEAARGDDRLSRLAAQLRDQRTVTASWIVDGLCEKGPLRPGLDRSEAVDIVWLLMDPAVFDRLTTARGWSPDRFGRFVSDSLLRLLTRPDTAPRGAARQDRRAGSR
;
A
#
# COMPACT_ATOMS: atom_id res chain seq x y z
N MET A 1 62.14 23.45 20.35
CA MET A 1 61.25 23.72 19.21
C MET A 1 60.98 22.42 18.43
N LYS A 2 59.99 21.65 18.80
CA LYS A 2 59.42 20.51 18.02
C LYS A 2 58.03 20.26 18.55
N SER A 3 57.04 20.99 18.04
CA SER A 3 55.63 20.65 18.27
C SER A 3 54.81 21.44 17.28
N GLY A 4 54.57 20.89 16.11
CA GLY A 4 53.74 21.53 15.09
C GLY A 4 53.35 20.62 13.95
N ALA A 5 53.90 19.41 13.84
CA ALA A 5 53.65 18.50 12.71
C ALA A 5 52.53 17.49 12.97
N GLY A 6 52.11 17.31 14.22
CA GLY A 6 51.06 16.31 14.56
C GLY A 6 49.64 16.81 14.35
N ALA A 7 49.35 18.09 14.55
CA ALA A 7 48.01 18.65 14.49
C ALA A 7 47.44 18.77 13.06
N ILE A 8 48.33 18.98 12.07
CA ILE A 8 47.90 19.15 10.66
C ILE A 8 47.53 17.80 10.02
N ALA A 9 48.11 16.69 10.51
CA ALA A 9 47.82 15.34 9.99
C ALA A 9 46.47 14.80 10.51
N GLU A 10 46.03 15.14 11.72
CA GLU A 10 44.74 14.72 12.28
C GLU A 10 43.55 15.47 11.67
N GLU A 11 43.73 16.75 11.31
CA GLU A 11 42.67 17.57 10.70
C GLU A 11 42.36 17.18 9.25
N GLN A 12 43.33 16.59 8.54
CA GLN A 12 43.14 16.09 7.15
C GLN A 12 42.46 14.72 7.06
N LEU A 13 42.40 13.96 8.15
CA LEU A 13 41.69 12.65 8.19
C LEU A 13 40.18 12.78 8.46
N ALA A 14 39.70 13.91 8.98
CA ALA A 14 38.32 14.11 9.39
C ALA A 14 37.35 14.48 8.24
N HIS A 15 37.80 14.72 7.03
CA HIS A 15 36.96 15.22 5.92
C HIS A 15 36.87 14.29 4.68
N ARG A 16 37.13 13.01 4.80
CA ARG A 16 36.78 12.08 3.73
C ARG A 16 35.31 11.71 3.85
N ARG A 17 34.39 12.58 3.39
CA ARG A 17 33.04 12.16 3.02
C ARG A 17 33.17 10.99 2.02
N PRO A 18 32.58 9.81 2.26
CA PRO A 18 32.64 8.71 1.31
C PRO A 18 32.05 9.18 -0.02
N TYR A 19 32.89 9.32 -1.03
CA TYR A 19 32.47 9.61 -2.40
C TYR A 19 31.61 8.45 -2.90
N ARG A 20 30.32 8.56 -2.77
CA ARG A 20 29.33 7.60 -3.31
C ARG A 20 29.19 7.89 -4.81
N SER A 21 29.92 7.15 -5.63
CA SER A 21 29.81 7.25 -7.09
C SER A 21 28.36 7.08 -7.53
N PRO A 22 27.76 8.03 -8.29
CA PRO A 22 26.40 7.95 -8.81
C PRO A 22 26.15 6.65 -9.60
N VAL A 23 27.18 6.16 -10.31
CA VAL A 23 27.14 4.92 -11.07
C VAL A 23 26.96 3.70 -10.14
N ARG A 24 27.72 3.62 -9.04
CA ARG A 24 27.57 2.54 -8.05
C ARG A 24 26.19 2.55 -7.38
N GLN A 25 25.66 3.73 -7.08
CA GLN A 25 24.31 3.86 -6.51
C GLN A 25 23.25 3.42 -7.52
N ALA A 26 23.36 3.79 -8.79
CA ALA A 26 22.44 3.37 -9.83
C ALA A 26 22.49 1.85 -10.03
N GLN A 27 23.69 1.26 -10.01
CA GLN A 27 23.87 -0.20 -10.11
C GLN A 27 23.26 -0.93 -8.91
N ALA A 28 23.46 -0.42 -7.68
CA ALA A 28 22.87 -1.00 -6.46
C ALA A 28 21.34 -0.95 -6.50
N ARG A 29 20.73 0.17 -6.95
CA ARG A 29 19.28 0.27 -7.14
C ARG A 29 18.76 -0.74 -8.17
N ARG A 30 19.44 -0.89 -9.31
CA ARG A 30 19.05 -1.89 -10.33
C ARG A 30 19.12 -3.32 -9.79
N THR A 31 20.20 -3.66 -9.07
CA THR A 31 20.34 -4.98 -8.44
C THR A 31 19.23 -5.22 -7.42
N ARG A 32 18.95 -4.24 -6.55
CA ARG A 32 17.87 -4.32 -5.56
C ARG A 32 16.50 -4.51 -6.23
N ALA A 33 16.19 -3.76 -7.29
CA ALA A 33 14.94 -3.92 -8.04
C ALA A 33 14.78 -5.33 -8.61
N ARG A 34 15.83 -5.91 -9.22
CA ARG A 34 15.82 -7.29 -9.76
C ARG A 34 15.58 -8.33 -8.66
N ILE A 35 16.20 -8.15 -7.48
CA ILE A 35 15.99 -9.05 -6.34
C ILE A 35 14.54 -8.99 -5.88
N LEU A 36 13.96 -7.78 -5.72
CA LEU A 36 12.59 -7.60 -5.27
C LEU A 36 11.56 -8.12 -6.28
N GLU A 37 11.79 -7.95 -7.58
CA GLU A 37 10.96 -8.51 -8.64
C GLU A 37 10.97 -10.05 -8.60
N ALA A 38 12.15 -10.67 -8.53
CA ALA A 38 12.30 -12.12 -8.42
C ALA A 38 11.66 -12.66 -7.13
N ALA A 39 11.83 -11.95 -6.01
CA ALA A 39 11.22 -12.29 -4.73
C ALA A 39 9.68 -12.22 -4.80
N THR A 40 9.12 -11.14 -5.35
CA THR A 40 7.69 -10.97 -5.55
C THR A 40 7.11 -12.14 -6.33
N GLN A 41 7.71 -12.49 -7.47
CA GLN A 41 7.26 -13.60 -8.29
C GLN A 41 7.35 -14.94 -7.53
N ALA A 42 8.47 -15.22 -6.84
CA ALA A 42 8.65 -16.45 -6.09
C ALA A 42 7.65 -16.60 -4.94
N PHE A 43 7.43 -15.54 -4.15
CA PHE A 43 6.47 -15.56 -3.05
C PHE A 43 5.02 -15.67 -3.52
N CYS A 44 4.65 -15.01 -4.61
CA CYS A 44 3.31 -15.14 -5.20
C CYS A 44 3.04 -16.54 -5.74
N THR A 45 4.07 -17.20 -6.34
CA THR A 45 3.90 -18.52 -6.98
C THR A 45 4.00 -19.66 -5.97
N HIS A 46 4.92 -19.58 -5.02
CA HIS A 46 5.30 -20.71 -4.14
C HIS A 46 4.97 -20.46 -2.66
N GLY A 47 4.41 -19.31 -2.33
CA GLY A 47 4.19 -18.90 -0.95
C GLY A 47 5.49 -18.69 -0.17
N ASN A 48 5.36 -18.41 1.15
CA ASN A 48 6.55 -18.26 1.98
C ASN A 48 7.30 -19.60 2.16
N ALA A 49 6.60 -20.72 2.35
CA ALA A 49 7.24 -22.01 2.59
C ALA A 49 8.08 -22.51 1.40
N GLY A 50 7.55 -22.37 0.18
CA GLY A 50 8.19 -22.82 -1.05
C GLY A 50 9.28 -21.88 -1.59
N THR A 51 9.42 -20.67 -1.06
CA THR A 51 10.43 -19.70 -1.52
C THR A 51 11.71 -19.80 -0.70
N THR A 52 12.87 -19.90 -1.39
CA THR A 52 14.20 -19.85 -0.78
C THR A 52 14.99 -18.65 -1.27
N VAL A 53 15.89 -18.12 -0.40
CA VAL A 53 16.80 -17.01 -0.79
C VAL A 53 17.69 -17.41 -1.97
N ALA A 54 18.12 -18.67 -2.04
CA ALA A 54 18.93 -19.19 -3.14
C ALA A 54 18.17 -19.18 -4.47
N ALA A 55 16.88 -19.57 -4.48
CA ALA A 55 16.03 -19.52 -5.67
C ALA A 55 15.82 -18.08 -6.16
N VAL A 56 15.58 -17.14 -5.23
CA VAL A 56 15.46 -15.72 -5.55
C VAL A 56 16.76 -15.15 -6.12
N ALA A 57 17.92 -15.49 -5.51
CA ALA A 57 19.22 -15.05 -6.01
C ALA A 57 19.49 -15.55 -7.43
N ALA A 58 19.19 -16.82 -7.70
CA ALA A 58 19.33 -17.42 -9.04
C ALA A 58 18.43 -16.72 -10.06
N ALA A 59 17.14 -16.51 -9.74
CA ALA A 59 16.19 -15.83 -10.61
C ALA A 59 16.57 -14.36 -10.85
N ALA A 60 17.10 -13.67 -9.83
CA ALA A 60 17.60 -12.31 -9.95
C ALA A 60 18.97 -12.21 -10.66
N GLY A 61 19.68 -13.34 -10.93
CA GLY A 61 21.01 -13.36 -11.53
C GLY A 61 22.05 -12.68 -10.65
N VAL A 62 22.02 -12.96 -9.33
CA VAL A 62 22.95 -12.43 -8.32
C VAL A 62 23.41 -13.55 -7.39
N SER A 63 24.45 -13.31 -6.58
CA SER A 63 24.84 -14.25 -5.53
C SER A 63 23.89 -14.22 -4.34
N VAL A 64 23.79 -15.32 -3.58
CA VAL A 64 23.06 -15.38 -2.31
C VAL A 64 23.56 -14.31 -1.34
N ALA A 65 24.87 -14.14 -1.24
CA ALA A 65 25.48 -13.10 -0.40
C ALA A 65 25.05 -11.68 -0.78
N ALA A 66 24.78 -11.41 -2.07
CA ALA A 66 24.27 -10.10 -2.50
C ALA A 66 22.82 -9.88 -2.05
N VAL A 67 22.00 -10.94 -2.00
CA VAL A 67 20.64 -10.85 -1.45
C VAL A 67 20.70 -10.64 0.05
N GLU A 68 21.49 -11.43 0.80
CA GLU A 68 21.61 -11.33 2.26
C GLU A 68 22.19 -10.01 2.74
N LEU A 69 23.08 -9.38 1.93
CA LEU A 69 23.58 -8.05 2.22
C LEU A 69 22.48 -6.99 2.21
N GLY A 70 21.52 -7.10 1.31
CA GLY A 70 20.40 -6.16 1.20
C GLY A 70 19.18 -6.53 2.06
N PHE A 71 19.04 -7.82 2.36
CA PHE A 71 17.89 -8.40 3.08
C PHE A 71 18.38 -9.52 3.98
N PRO A 72 18.76 -9.20 5.23
CA PRO A 72 19.42 -10.14 6.14
C PRO A 72 18.66 -11.42 6.42
N THR A 73 17.33 -11.39 6.29
CA THR A 73 16.48 -12.58 6.48
C THR A 73 15.40 -12.68 5.40
N LYS A 74 14.86 -13.88 5.20
CA LYS A 74 13.74 -14.09 4.27
C LYS A 74 12.49 -13.26 4.63
N PRO A 75 12.08 -13.08 5.89
CA PRO A 75 11.04 -12.13 6.27
C PRO A 75 11.36 -10.68 5.90
N ASP A 76 12.62 -10.22 5.99
CA ASP A 76 13.00 -8.87 5.57
C ASP A 76 12.86 -8.69 4.05
N LEU A 77 13.23 -9.71 3.28
CA LEU A 77 13.05 -9.73 1.84
C LEU A 77 11.57 -9.70 1.46
N LEU A 78 10.73 -10.50 2.14
CA LEU A 78 9.29 -10.52 1.92
C LEU A 78 8.64 -9.18 2.28
N LYS A 79 9.03 -8.58 3.42
CA LYS A 79 8.58 -7.24 3.81
C LYS A 79 8.91 -6.20 2.74
N ALA A 80 10.14 -6.18 2.27
CA ALA A 80 10.56 -5.22 1.24
C ALA A 80 9.82 -5.43 -0.09
N ALA A 81 9.52 -6.67 -0.47
CA ALA A 81 8.71 -6.98 -1.64
C ALA A 81 7.27 -6.46 -1.47
N ILE A 82 6.67 -6.61 -0.28
CA ILE A 82 5.35 -6.08 0.04
C ILE A 82 5.35 -4.55 -0.02
N ASP A 83 6.32 -3.89 0.59
CA ASP A 83 6.43 -2.43 0.62
C ASP A 83 6.47 -1.86 -0.81
N VAL A 84 7.30 -2.45 -1.69
CA VAL A 84 7.36 -2.05 -3.11
C VAL A 84 6.06 -2.39 -3.85
N ALA A 85 5.45 -3.53 -3.61
CA ALA A 85 4.19 -3.92 -4.24
C ALA A 85 3.05 -2.96 -3.87
N ILE A 86 2.95 -2.55 -2.61
CA ILE A 86 1.96 -1.58 -2.14
C ILE A 86 2.24 -0.19 -2.74
N ALA A 87 3.48 0.28 -2.62
CA ALA A 87 3.88 1.62 -3.04
C ALA A 87 3.93 1.80 -4.57
N GLY A 88 4.25 0.73 -5.29
CA GLY A 88 4.47 0.74 -6.74
C GLY A 88 5.90 1.09 -7.17
N ASP A 89 6.75 1.48 -6.22
CA ASP A 89 8.17 1.80 -6.42
C ASP A 89 8.96 1.58 -5.11
N ASP A 90 10.30 1.65 -5.18
CA ASP A 90 11.21 1.50 -4.03
C ASP A 90 11.60 2.87 -3.39
N ALA A 91 10.75 3.91 -3.53
CA ALA A 91 10.96 5.19 -2.88
C ALA A 91 10.58 5.10 -1.39
N GLN A 92 11.42 5.70 -0.53
CA GLN A 92 11.21 5.72 0.92
C GLN A 92 10.22 6.83 1.33
N VAL A 93 9.04 6.84 0.67
CA VAL A 93 7.95 7.79 0.94
C VAL A 93 6.73 7.00 1.38
N PRO A 94 6.19 7.24 2.59
CA PRO A 94 4.95 6.60 3.03
C PRO A 94 3.82 6.76 2.02
N VAL A 95 2.96 5.76 1.90
CA VAL A 95 1.91 5.73 0.87
C VAL A 95 0.98 6.93 1.00
N LEU A 96 0.63 7.35 2.22
CA LEU A 96 -0.27 8.47 2.49
C LEU A 96 0.42 9.85 2.36
N ASP A 97 1.77 9.90 2.28
CA ASP A 97 2.53 11.15 2.06
C ASP A 97 2.77 11.41 0.55
N ARG A 98 2.26 10.54 -0.32
CA ARG A 98 2.40 10.66 -1.77
C ARG A 98 1.39 11.64 -2.35
N PRO A 99 1.68 12.26 -3.53
CA PRO A 99 0.82 13.30 -4.13
C PRO A 99 -0.65 12.89 -4.33
N TRP A 100 -0.91 11.60 -4.56
CA TRP A 100 -2.27 11.10 -4.74
C TRP A 100 -3.17 11.33 -3.52
N ALA A 101 -2.61 11.26 -2.29
CA ALA A 101 -3.38 11.45 -1.07
C ALA A 101 -3.90 12.90 -0.96
N ALA A 102 -3.06 13.88 -1.27
CA ALA A 102 -3.47 15.28 -1.33
C ALA A 102 -4.51 15.50 -2.45
N THR A 103 -4.35 14.86 -3.61
CA THR A 103 -5.32 14.92 -4.70
C THR A 103 -6.68 14.34 -4.29
N ALA A 104 -6.69 13.20 -3.59
CA ALA A 104 -7.91 12.60 -3.06
C ALA A 104 -8.58 13.52 -2.03
N GLN A 105 -7.81 14.08 -1.09
CA GLN A 105 -8.35 15.01 -0.09
C GLN A 105 -8.96 16.28 -0.71
N ALA A 106 -8.40 16.76 -1.82
CA ALA A 106 -8.94 17.91 -2.56
C ALA A 106 -10.22 17.59 -3.38
N ALA A 107 -10.68 16.34 -3.41
CA ALA A 107 -11.90 15.95 -4.12
C ALA A 107 -13.13 16.73 -3.62
N PRO A 108 -14.08 17.10 -4.50
CA PRO A 108 -15.20 17.97 -4.13
C PRO A 108 -16.24 17.31 -3.23
N ASP A 109 -16.37 16.00 -3.28
CA ASP A 109 -17.39 15.23 -2.56
C ASP A 109 -16.91 13.80 -2.21
N ALA A 110 -17.72 13.07 -1.46
CA ALA A 110 -17.43 11.72 -1.00
C ALA A 110 -17.27 10.72 -2.16
N THR A 111 -18.02 10.87 -3.23
CA THR A 111 -17.93 9.97 -4.40
C THR A 111 -16.59 10.14 -5.11
N ALA A 112 -16.23 11.36 -5.47
CA ALA A 112 -14.96 11.68 -6.11
C ALA A 112 -13.76 11.34 -5.22
N PHE A 113 -13.87 11.51 -3.89
CA PHE A 113 -12.86 11.09 -2.93
C PHE A 113 -12.63 9.58 -2.98
N LEU A 114 -13.70 8.78 -2.88
CA LEU A 114 -13.59 7.32 -2.89
C LEU A 114 -13.11 6.77 -4.24
N GLU A 115 -13.49 7.40 -5.36
CA GLU A 115 -12.98 7.07 -6.68
C GLU A 115 -11.46 7.32 -6.76
N ALA A 116 -10.98 8.46 -6.27
CA ALA A 116 -9.55 8.77 -6.22
C ALA A 116 -8.77 7.79 -5.32
N VAL A 117 -9.32 7.42 -4.17
CA VAL A 117 -8.75 6.43 -3.26
C VAL A 117 -8.66 5.05 -3.92
N THR A 118 -9.74 4.56 -4.49
CA THR A 118 -9.77 3.22 -5.12
C THR A 118 -8.92 3.14 -6.38
N ALA A 119 -8.78 4.23 -7.13
CA ALA A 119 -7.89 4.30 -8.29
C ALA A 119 -6.41 4.02 -7.93
N VAL A 120 -6.00 4.25 -6.69
CA VAL A 120 -4.63 3.96 -6.22
C VAL A 120 -4.57 2.65 -5.43
N LEU A 121 -5.52 2.42 -4.52
CA LEU A 121 -5.45 1.27 -3.62
C LEU A 121 -5.81 -0.06 -4.29
N VAL A 122 -6.63 -0.06 -5.34
CA VAL A 122 -6.95 -1.29 -6.10
C VAL A 122 -5.74 -1.80 -6.89
N PRO A 123 -5.02 -1.00 -7.67
CA PRO A 123 -3.75 -1.42 -8.27
C PRO A 123 -2.70 -1.88 -7.24
N ALA A 124 -2.65 -1.25 -6.06
CA ALA A 124 -1.79 -1.71 -4.97
C ALA A 124 -2.20 -3.10 -4.47
N ALA A 125 -3.51 -3.36 -4.29
CA ALA A 125 -4.03 -4.67 -3.92
C ALA A 125 -3.70 -5.74 -4.96
N VAL A 126 -3.83 -5.43 -6.26
CA VAL A 126 -3.44 -6.34 -7.36
C VAL A 126 -1.98 -6.81 -7.21
N ARG A 127 -1.08 -5.91 -6.85
CA ARG A 127 0.36 -6.23 -6.70
C ARG A 127 0.70 -6.92 -5.38
N SER A 128 -0.03 -6.61 -4.30
CA SER A 128 0.40 -6.96 -2.93
C SER A 128 -0.46 -8.00 -2.23
N ALA A 129 -1.71 -8.25 -2.65
CA ALA A 129 -2.63 -9.11 -1.90
C ALA A 129 -2.07 -10.52 -1.65
N ALA A 130 -1.53 -11.18 -2.69
CA ALA A 130 -0.96 -12.52 -2.55
C ALA A 130 0.25 -12.55 -1.60
N LEU A 131 1.10 -11.51 -1.62
CA LEU A 131 2.25 -11.39 -0.72
C LEU A 131 1.81 -11.23 0.74
N VAL A 132 0.81 -10.37 0.98
CA VAL A 132 0.28 -10.13 2.33
C VAL A 132 -0.40 -11.39 2.87
N LEU A 133 -1.16 -12.11 2.04
CA LEU A 133 -1.77 -13.38 2.43
C LEU A 133 -0.73 -14.44 2.75
N ALA A 134 0.38 -14.53 2.00
CA ALA A 134 1.48 -15.43 2.31
C ALA A 134 2.11 -15.16 3.69
N VAL A 135 2.17 -13.89 4.12
CA VAL A 135 2.58 -13.54 5.51
C VAL A 135 1.55 -14.03 6.52
N PHE A 136 0.25 -13.77 6.29
CA PHE A 136 -0.81 -14.13 7.24
C PHE A 136 -0.94 -15.65 7.43
N GLU A 137 -0.74 -16.43 6.37
CA GLU A 137 -0.72 -17.89 6.43
C GLU A 137 0.48 -18.41 7.23
N ALA A 138 1.66 -17.86 6.98
CA ALA A 138 2.91 -18.32 7.59
C ALA A 138 3.12 -17.79 9.02
N ALA A 139 2.38 -16.75 9.45
CA ALA A 139 2.54 -16.08 10.74
C ALA A 139 2.33 -17.02 11.97
N ARG A 140 1.53 -18.09 11.82
CA ARG A 140 1.25 -19.01 12.92
C ARG A 140 2.45 -19.86 13.36
N GLY A 141 3.47 -19.99 12.51
CA GLY A 141 4.63 -20.84 12.77
C GLY A 141 5.97 -20.09 12.88
N ASP A 142 5.95 -18.75 12.80
CA ASP A 142 7.16 -17.93 12.78
C ASP A 142 6.92 -16.59 13.48
N ASP A 143 7.65 -16.32 14.57
CA ASP A 143 7.52 -15.09 15.36
C ASP A 143 7.86 -13.82 14.58
N ARG A 144 8.77 -13.87 13.59
CA ARG A 144 9.12 -12.72 12.76
C ARG A 144 7.99 -12.41 11.79
N LEU A 145 7.39 -13.44 11.19
CA LEU A 145 6.23 -13.28 10.32
C LEU A 145 4.98 -12.88 11.12
N SER A 146 4.84 -13.34 12.36
CA SER A 146 3.78 -12.89 13.26
C SER A 146 3.87 -11.39 13.54
N ARG A 147 5.08 -10.87 13.84
CA ARG A 147 5.30 -9.43 14.00
C ARG A 147 5.04 -8.66 12.70
N LEU A 148 5.49 -9.16 11.57
CA LEU A 148 5.21 -8.55 10.26
C LEU A 148 3.70 -8.52 9.97
N ALA A 149 2.98 -9.60 10.26
CA ALA A 149 1.53 -9.66 10.11
C ALA A 149 0.81 -8.62 10.98
N ALA A 150 1.25 -8.42 12.23
CA ALA A 150 0.72 -7.38 13.11
C ALA A 150 0.99 -5.99 12.52
N GLN A 151 2.23 -5.70 12.10
CA GLN A 151 2.59 -4.43 11.47
C GLN A 151 1.75 -4.13 10.21
N LEU A 152 1.50 -5.13 9.37
CA LEU A 152 0.67 -4.95 8.16
C LEU A 152 -0.79 -4.65 8.52
N ARG A 153 -1.33 -5.25 9.59
CA ARG A 153 -2.68 -4.93 10.08
C ARG A 153 -2.77 -3.51 10.62
N ASP A 154 -1.76 -3.08 11.40
CA ASP A 154 -1.70 -1.72 11.93
C ASP A 154 -1.63 -0.68 10.81
N GLN A 155 -0.79 -0.91 9.79
CA GLN A 155 -0.71 -0.03 8.61
C GLN A 155 -2.06 0.06 7.86
N ARG A 156 -2.79 -1.04 7.74
CA ARG A 156 -4.13 -1.04 7.15
C ARG A 156 -5.13 -0.24 7.99
N THR A 157 -5.03 -0.33 9.33
CA THR A 157 -5.86 0.47 10.24
C THR A 157 -5.59 1.97 10.07
N VAL A 158 -4.32 2.37 9.92
CA VAL A 158 -3.96 3.76 9.61
C VAL A 158 -4.59 4.22 8.30
N THR A 159 -4.51 3.41 7.24
CA THR A 159 -5.10 3.73 5.94
C THR A 159 -6.64 3.82 6.03
N ALA A 160 -7.29 2.88 6.73
CA ALA A 160 -8.74 2.90 6.92
C ALA A 160 -9.20 4.14 7.70
N SER A 161 -8.46 4.51 8.76
CA SER A 161 -8.71 5.73 9.53
C SER A 161 -8.60 6.98 8.66
N TRP A 162 -7.54 7.08 7.84
CA TRP A 162 -7.34 8.20 6.92
C TRP A 162 -8.49 8.33 5.90
N ILE A 163 -9.02 7.20 5.40
CA ILE A 163 -10.18 7.19 4.48
C ILE A 163 -11.44 7.70 5.21
N VAL A 164 -11.70 7.24 6.42
CA VAL A 164 -12.86 7.69 7.20
C VAL A 164 -12.76 9.17 7.52
N ASP A 165 -11.59 9.66 7.91
CA ASP A 165 -11.37 11.08 8.19
C ASP A 165 -11.60 11.93 6.93
N GLY A 166 -11.08 11.51 5.77
CA GLY A 166 -11.34 12.18 4.50
C GLY A 166 -12.83 12.18 4.11
N LEU A 167 -13.57 11.11 4.39
CA LEU A 167 -15.02 11.09 4.19
C LEU A 167 -15.76 12.05 5.14
N CYS A 168 -15.34 12.12 6.41
CA CYS A 168 -15.93 13.05 7.38
C CYS A 168 -15.74 14.52 6.98
N GLU A 169 -14.66 14.86 6.28
CA GLU A 169 -14.47 16.20 5.70
C GLU A 169 -15.45 16.50 4.55
N LYS A 170 -15.95 15.49 3.86
CA LYS A 170 -16.93 15.63 2.76
C LYS A 170 -18.38 15.62 3.22
N GLY A 171 -18.63 15.17 4.45
CA GLY A 171 -19.97 15.15 5.03
C GLY A 171 -20.05 14.23 6.26
N PRO A 172 -21.14 14.31 7.02
CA PRO A 172 -21.30 13.50 8.22
C PRO A 172 -21.48 12.02 7.89
N LEU A 173 -20.99 11.15 8.76
CA LEU A 173 -21.33 9.73 8.74
C LEU A 173 -22.84 9.54 8.89
N ARG A 174 -23.35 8.42 8.44
CA ARG A 174 -24.78 8.07 8.61
C ARG A 174 -25.14 8.02 10.09
N PRO A 175 -26.39 8.36 10.47
CA PRO A 175 -26.85 8.29 11.86
C PRO A 175 -26.66 6.90 12.47
N GLY A 176 -26.15 6.84 13.69
CA GLY A 176 -25.94 5.60 14.43
C GLY A 176 -24.64 4.85 14.09
N LEU A 177 -23.81 5.38 13.20
CA LEU A 177 -22.49 4.84 12.90
C LEU A 177 -21.43 5.72 13.58
N ASP A 178 -20.63 5.14 14.47
CA ASP A 178 -19.50 5.85 15.04
C ASP A 178 -18.23 5.72 14.15
N ARG A 179 -17.20 6.53 14.48
CA ARG A 179 -15.95 6.54 13.70
C ARG A 179 -15.22 5.21 13.74
N SER A 180 -15.23 4.50 14.86
CA SER A 180 -14.53 3.22 15.03
C SER A 180 -15.17 2.15 14.15
N GLU A 181 -16.50 2.05 14.17
CA GLU A 181 -17.25 1.14 13.30
C GLU A 181 -17.04 1.45 11.82
N ALA A 182 -16.98 2.75 11.46
CA ALA A 182 -16.68 3.15 10.09
C ALA A 182 -15.28 2.70 9.65
N VAL A 183 -14.27 2.81 10.52
CA VAL A 183 -12.90 2.31 10.26
C VAL A 183 -12.91 0.78 10.06
N ASP A 184 -13.63 0.05 10.89
CA ASP A 184 -13.74 -1.42 10.77
C ASP A 184 -14.40 -1.85 9.46
N ILE A 185 -15.41 -1.12 9.00
CA ILE A 185 -16.05 -1.36 7.68
C ILE A 185 -15.06 -1.15 6.54
N VAL A 186 -14.32 -0.03 6.55
CA VAL A 186 -13.28 0.23 5.52
C VAL A 186 -12.21 -0.85 5.57
N TRP A 187 -11.71 -1.17 6.76
CA TRP A 187 -10.68 -2.16 6.99
C TRP A 187 -11.09 -3.53 6.47
N LEU A 188 -12.34 -3.95 6.68
CA LEU A 188 -12.90 -5.22 6.20
C LEU A 188 -13.06 -5.23 4.67
N LEU A 189 -13.68 -4.20 4.08
CA LEU A 189 -13.94 -4.17 2.63
C LEU A 189 -12.66 -4.10 1.80
N MET A 190 -11.59 -3.55 2.34
CA MET A 190 -10.27 -3.45 1.70
C MET A 190 -9.30 -4.55 2.18
N ASP A 191 -9.80 -5.63 2.78
CA ASP A 191 -8.96 -6.75 3.20
C ASP A 191 -8.40 -7.51 1.98
N PRO A 192 -7.08 -7.85 1.98
CA PRO A 192 -6.47 -8.66 0.93
C PRO A 192 -7.21 -9.97 0.65
N ALA A 193 -7.81 -10.60 1.67
CA ALA A 193 -8.59 -11.82 1.49
C ALA A 193 -9.95 -11.55 0.82
N VAL A 194 -10.57 -10.39 1.05
CA VAL A 194 -11.79 -9.99 0.32
C VAL A 194 -11.46 -9.74 -1.15
N PHE A 195 -10.35 -9.02 -1.41
CA PHE A 195 -9.86 -8.80 -2.77
C PHE A 195 -9.61 -10.14 -3.49
N ASP A 196 -8.82 -11.04 -2.91
CA ASP A 196 -8.48 -12.33 -3.49
C ASP A 196 -9.73 -13.19 -3.76
N ARG A 197 -10.64 -13.32 -2.79
CA ARG A 197 -11.88 -14.08 -2.93
C ARG A 197 -12.74 -13.58 -4.08
N LEU A 198 -12.83 -12.28 -4.29
CA LEU A 198 -13.66 -11.71 -5.35
C LEU A 198 -12.96 -11.77 -6.71
N THR A 199 -11.65 -11.49 -6.77
CA THR A 199 -10.92 -11.46 -8.05
C THR A 199 -10.48 -12.85 -8.48
N THR A 200 -9.87 -13.65 -7.61
CA THR A 200 -9.36 -14.98 -7.94
C THR A 200 -10.46 -16.03 -7.94
N ALA A 201 -11.23 -16.17 -6.84
CA ALA A 201 -12.22 -17.24 -6.74
C ALA A 201 -13.54 -16.93 -7.49
N ARG A 202 -13.92 -15.64 -7.61
CA ARG A 202 -15.18 -15.22 -8.28
C ARG A 202 -14.94 -14.61 -9.65
N GLY A 203 -13.69 -14.44 -10.09
CA GLY A 203 -13.33 -13.93 -11.42
C GLY A 203 -13.70 -12.46 -11.66
N TRP A 204 -13.78 -11.64 -10.61
CA TRP A 204 -14.04 -10.21 -10.80
C TRP A 204 -12.82 -9.52 -11.36
N SER A 205 -13.04 -8.55 -12.25
CA SER A 205 -11.95 -7.64 -12.60
C SER A 205 -11.59 -6.70 -11.44
N PRO A 206 -10.35 -6.24 -11.35
CA PRO A 206 -9.95 -5.22 -10.36
C PRO A 206 -10.84 -3.98 -10.40
N ASP A 207 -11.23 -3.51 -11.60
CA ASP A 207 -12.13 -2.36 -11.75
C ASP A 207 -13.52 -2.63 -11.17
N ARG A 208 -14.05 -3.87 -11.33
CA ARG A 208 -15.32 -4.25 -10.71
C ARG A 208 -15.20 -4.25 -9.19
N PHE A 209 -14.09 -4.73 -8.66
CA PHE A 209 -13.81 -4.68 -7.22
C PHE A 209 -13.74 -3.24 -6.72
N GLY A 210 -13.03 -2.36 -7.43
CA GLY A 210 -12.93 -0.94 -7.07
C GLY A 210 -14.29 -0.24 -6.98
N ARG A 211 -15.14 -0.43 -7.99
CA ARG A 211 -16.53 0.10 -7.98
C ARG A 211 -17.33 -0.47 -6.82
N PHE A 212 -17.25 -1.77 -6.57
CA PHE A 212 -17.93 -2.40 -5.44
C PHE A 212 -17.50 -1.79 -4.10
N VAL A 213 -16.20 -1.57 -3.89
CA VAL A 213 -15.69 -0.95 -2.65
C VAL A 213 -16.19 0.49 -2.53
N SER A 214 -16.04 1.33 -3.56
CA SER A 214 -16.52 2.72 -3.55
C SER A 214 -18.02 2.81 -3.26
N ASP A 215 -18.84 2.06 -3.99
CA ASP A 215 -20.30 2.05 -3.82
C ASP A 215 -20.71 1.53 -2.44
N SER A 216 -20.04 0.50 -1.93
CA SER A 216 -20.33 -0.06 -0.62
C SER A 216 -19.97 0.91 0.50
N LEU A 217 -18.77 1.53 0.44
CA LEU A 217 -18.34 2.51 1.42
C LEU A 217 -19.26 3.74 1.41
N LEU A 218 -19.62 4.25 0.24
CA LEU A 218 -20.56 5.36 0.14
C LEU A 218 -21.89 5.05 0.83
N ARG A 219 -22.49 3.91 0.54
CA ARG A 219 -23.78 3.49 1.11
C ARG A 219 -23.73 3.15 2.59
N LEU A 220 -22.63 2.54 3.05
CA LEU A 220 -22.50 2.08 4.44
C LEU A 220 -22.07 3.19 5.37
N LEU A 221 -21.31 4.18 4.91
CA LEU A 221 -20.69 5.18 5.76
C LEU A 221 -21.39 6.54 5.69
N THR A 222 -21.93 6.93 4.52
CA THR A 222 -22.52 8.26 4.34
C THR A 222 -24.04 8.23 4.40
N ARG A 223 -24.65 9.39 4.58
CA ARG A 223 -26.11 9.52 4.43
C ARG A 223 -26.46 9.33 2.95
N PRO A 224 -27.53 8.58 2.62
CA PRO A 224 -28.05 8.62 1.27
C PRO A 224 -28.42 10.07 0.95
N ASP A 225 -28.00 10.53 -0.22
CA ASP A 225 -28.37 11.85 -0.72
C ASP A 225 -29.90 11.88 -0.88
N THR A 226 -30.60 12.49 0.08
CA THR A 226 -32.06 12.68 0.04
C THR A 226 -32.37 13.89 -0.83
N ALA A 227 -31.78 13.99 -2.02
CA ALA A 227 -32.31 14.88 -3.04
C ALA A 227 -33.71 14.35 -3.45
N PRO A 228 -34.80 15.12 -3.31
CA PRO A 228 -36.12 14.68 -3.72
C PRO A 228 -36.12 14.52 -5.25
N ARG A 229 -36.00 13.28 -5.73
CA ARG A 229 -36.37 12.93 -7.11
C ARG A 229 -37.85 13.10 -7.25
N GLY A 230 -38.36 14.32 -7.51
CA GLY A 230 -39.76 14.48 -7.75
C GLY A 230 -40.37 15.88 -7.59
N ALA A 231 -39.84 16.87 -8.28
CA ALA A 231 -40.58 18.12 -8.47
C ALA A 231 -40.48 18.63 -9.92
N ALA A 232 -40.69 17.74 -10.88
CA ALA A 232 -40.74 18.14 -12.30
C ALA A 232 -41.80 17.32 -13.06
N ARG A 233 -43.00 17.20 -12.53
CA ARG A 233 -44.15 16.70 -13.31
C ARG A 233 -45.49 17.08 -12.65
N GLN A 234 -45.79 18.37 -12.56
CA GLN A 234 -47.20 18.84 -12.39
C GLN A 234 -47.23 20.33 -12.73
N ASP A 235 -47.16 20.66 -14.02
CA ASP A 235 -47.76 21.91 -14.55
C ASP A 235 -47.83 21.87 -16.08
N ARG A 236 -48.58 20.93 -16.61
CA ARG A 236 -49.09 20.99 -17.99
C ARG A 236 -50.44 20.28 -18.07
N ARG A 237 -51.45 20.77 -17.32
CA ARG A 237 -52.87 20.51 -17.59
C ARG A 237 -53.70 21.58 -16.90
N ALA A 238 -53.71 22.80 -17.37
CA ALA A 238 -54.81 23.72 -17.24
C ALA A 238 -54.64 24.81 -18.31
N GLY A 239 -55.26 24.64 -19.43
CA GLY A 239 -55.26 25.66 -20.48
C GLY A 239 -55.88 25.15 -21.77
N SER A 240 -57.15 24.68 -21.69
CA SER A 240 -57.96 24.53 -22.91
C SER A 240 -59.43 24.57 -22.51
N ARG A 241 -59.98 25.75 -22.50
CA ARG A 241 -61.37 26.06 -22.90
C ARG A 241 -61.41 27.50 -23.44
#